data_373b5f6e1b7a0f891a5b421c5af60c0a
#
_entry.id   373b5f6e1b7a0f891a5b421c5af60c0a
#
_cell.length_a   1.000
_cell.length_b   1.000
_cell.length_c   1.000
_cell.angle_alpha   90.00
_cell.angle_beta   90.00
_cell.angle_gamma   90.00
#
_symmetry.space_group_name_H-M   'P 1'
#
loop_
_entity.id
_entity.type
_entity.pdbx_description
1 polymer ?
#
loop_
_entity_poly.entity_id
_entity_poly.type
_entity_poly.pdbx_seq_one_letter_code
_entity_poly.pdbx_strand_id
1 'polypeptide(L)'
;MSRPSKLNNDCFALPAGVHWTPVSEALHLLEQRLQCSVAVEPCAVEASDGRILAQSVIAARSHPPCPNSAVDGYALSGGLEAGAQSLELRPGRSAAGEAFAGQLLPGQALRILTGAALPNGADTVVLQEDVRIKEDRLQVTGPLRAGSNARAAGEDMQQGAEIFQAGHQLRPEDLGVMAAAGLGEVSVFKPLKVAVISTGAELRAPGQAARVDQIFDANRPMLCSVLRRWGMQVVDIGIVPDDAASVRAALDRAAERADVIITSGGASAGDEDHMSAVLRASGGMALWRIAVKPGRPLALGVWGGVPVFGLPGNPVAAFVCTLIFARPALLQLAGAGFQSPQALHLPAAFSKSKKAGRREYLRARLRDGAVEVFASEGSGRVSGLSWAEGLVELPDAAAEISPGQTICFLPYASFGLP
;
A
#
# COMPACT_ATOMS: atom_id res chain seq x y z
N MET A 1 10.40 26.29 -4.03
CA MET A 1 9.23 25.47 -4.41
C MET A 1 8.07 25.91 -3.53
N SER A 2 7.00 26.44 -4.13
CA SER A 2 5.82 26.91 -3.39
C SER A 2 5.09 25.72 -2.75
N ARG A 3 4.65 25.89 -1.48
CA ARG A 3 3.69 24.96 -0.87
C ARG A 3 2.48 24.79 -1.78
N PRO A 4 1.95 23.56 -1.96
CA PRO A 4 0.70 23.37 -2.69
C PRO A 4 -0.40 24.27 -2.09
N SER A 5 -1.33 24.71 -2.93
CA SER A 5 -2.40 25.63 -2.53
C SER A 5 -3.23 25.02 -1.40
N LYS A 6 -3.48 25.81 -0.35
CA LYS A 6 -4.39 25.42 0.74
C LYS A 6 -5.79 25.12 0.18
N LEU A 7 -6.42 24.05 0.68
CA LEU A 7 -7.82 23.73 0.35
C LEU A 7 -8.75 24.88 0.75
N ASN A 8 -9.68 25.24 -0.14
CA ASN A 8 -10.74 26.20 0.17
C ASN A 8 -11.81 25.53 1.05
N ASN A 9 -12.49 26.34 1.89
CA ASN A 9 -13.54 25.86 2.79
C ASN A 9 -14.72 25.15 2.09
N ASP A 10 -14.86 25.33 0.77
CA ASP A 10 -15.92 24.71 -0.04
C ASP A 10 -15.61 23.26 -0.46
N CYS A 11 -14.41 22.74 -0.16
CA CYS A 11 -14.00 21.37 -0.58
C CYS A 11 -14.94 20.27 -0.07
N PHE A 12 -15.69 20.50 1.01
CA PHE A 12 -16.58 19.53 1.65
C PHE A 12 -18.02 20.00 1.78
N ALA A 13 -18.41 21.12 1.18
CA ALA A 13 -19.76 21.63 1.24
C ALA A 13 -20.76 20.65 0.59
N LEU A 14 -21.74 20.19 1.38
CA LEU A 14 -22.89 19.44 0.89
C LEU A 14 -24.10 20.39 0.74
N PRO A 15 -25.03 20.11 -0.20
CA PRO A 15 -26.29 20.82 -0.29
C PRO A 15 -27.03 20.76 1.05
N ALA A 16 -27.71 21.86 1.43
CA ALA A 16 -28.49 21.92 2.64
C ALA A 16 -29.69 20.95 2.54
N GLY A 17 -29.74 19.95 3.43
CA GLY A 17 -30.81 18.96 3.55
C GLY A 17 -30.38 17.75 4.38
N VAL A 18 -31.28 17.26 5.25
CA VAL A 18 -30.98 16.12 6.15
C VAL A 18 -31.15 14.82 5.38
N HIS A 19 -30.23 14.49 4.50
CA HIS A 19 -30.21 13.20 3.83
C HIS A 19 -28.98 12.37 4.29
N TRP A 20 -29.16 11.04 4.41
CA TRP A 20 -28.09 10.11 4.62
C TRP A 20 -27.32 9.94 3.30
N THR A 21 -26.05 10.33 3.29
CA THR A 21 -25.20 10.15 2.12
C THR A 21 -24.79 8.67 2.01
N PRO A 22 -25.05 8.01 0.88
CA PRO A 22 -24.56 6.66 0.63
C PRO A 22 -23.02 6.58 0.75
N VAL A 23 -22.51 5.43 1.21
CA VAL A 23 -21.05 5.22 1.36
C VAL A 23 -20.31 5.46 0.04
N SER A 24 -20.84 4.95 -1.08
CA SER A 24 -20.24 5.11 -2.40
C SER A 24 -20.17 6.57 -2.85
N GLU A 25 -21.20 7.36 -2.57
CA GLU A 25 -21.22 8.79 -2.89
C GLU A 25 -20.21 9.57 -2.05
N ALA A 26 -20.12 9.25 -0.74
CA ALA A 26 -19.13 9.87 0.15
C ALA A 26 -17.70 9.58 -0.30
N LEU A 27 -17.40 8.35 -0.69
CA LEU A 27 -16.08 7.96 -1.21
C LEU A 27 -15.78 8.67 -2.54
N HIS A 28 -16.73 8.72 -3.44
CA HIS A 28 -16.58 9.42 -4.73
C HIS A 28 -16.30 10.92 -4.56
N LEU A 29 -16.99 11.57 -3.62
CA LEU A 29 -16.73 12.98 -3.31
C LEU A 29 -15.35 13.20 -2.71
N LEU A 30 -14.85 12.30 -1.85
CA LEU A 30 -13.48 12.36 -1.33
C LEU A 30 -12.46 12.22 -2.46
N GLU A 31 -12.64 11.25 -3.35
CA GLU A 31 -11.78 11.01 -4.50
C GLU A 31 -11.67 12.22 -5.42
N GLN A 32 -12.82 12.85 -5.74
CA GLN A 32 -12.85 14.00 -6.66
C GLN A 32 -12.25 15.28 -6.07
N ARG A 33 -12.37 15.47 -4.75
CA ARG A 33 -12.03 16.75 -4.11
C ARG A 33 -10.64 16.79 -3.49
N LEU A 34 -10.05 15.64 -3.19
CA LEU A 34 -8.73 15.57 -2.60
C LEU A 34 -7.66 15.44 -3.68
N GLN A 35 -6.54 16.12 -3.47
CA GLN A 35 -5.36 16.07 -4.33
C GLN A 35 -4.13 15.90 -3.45
N CYS A 36 -3.05 15.38 -4.03
CA CYS A 36 -1.78 15.26 -3.34
C CYS A 36 -1.35 16.61 -2.74
N SER A 37 -1.06 16.63 -1.44
CA SER A 37 -0.72 17.83 -0.67
C SER A 37 0.72 17.87 -0.18
N VAL A 38 1.49 16.82 -0.41
CA VAL A 38 2.86 16.68 0.09
C VAL A 38 3.91 17.04 -0.97
N ALA A 39 5.05 17.54 -0.52
CA ALA A 39 6.17 17.88 -1.40
C ALA A 39 6.94 16.62 -1.82
N VAL A 40 7.73 16.77 -2.89
CA VAL A 40 8.63 15.72 -3.40
C VAL A 40 10.01 15.87 -2.78
N GLU A 41 10.71 14.75 -2.59
CA GLU A 41 12.12 14.70 -2.18
C GLU A 41 12.85 13.54 -2.88
N PRO A 42 14.17 13.63 -3.08
CA PRO A 42 14.98 12.49 -3.49
C PRO A 42 15.10 11.50 -2.33
N CYS A 43 15.20 10.21 -2.66
CA CYS A 43 15.35 9.13 -1.70
C CYS A 43 16.25 8.04 -2.27
N ALA A 44 17.26 7.63 -1.52
CA ALA A 44 18.06 6.47 -1.89
C ALA A 44 17.16 5.23 -2.01
N VAL A 45 17.39 4.39 -3.03
CA VAL A 45 16.60 3.17 -3.25
C VAL A 45 16.56 2.31 -1.99
N GLU A 46 17.69 2.14 -1.30
CA GLU A 46 17.79 1.34 -0.08
C GLU A 46 16.91 1.85 1.09
N ALA A 47 16.56 3.13 1.10
CA ALA A 47 15.73 3.78 2.12
C ALA A 47 14.29 4.02 1.67
N SER A 48 13.91 3.54 0.50
CA SER A 48 12.64 3.90 -0.15
C SER A 48 11.49 2.92 0.12
N ASP A 49 11.69 1.87 0.92
CA ASP A 49 10.62 0.94 1.31
C ASP A 49 9.44 1.67 1.95
N GLY A 50 8.22 1.35 1.50
CA GLY A 50 6.98 1.97 1.96
C GLY A 50 6.74 3.41 1.46
N ARG A 51 7.71 4.03 0.74
CA ARG A 51 7.55 5.38 0.17
C ARG A 51 6.69 5.34 -1.09
N ILE A 52 6.12 6.48 -1.46
CA ILE A 52 5.28 6.62 -2.65
C ILE A 52 6.07 7.36 -3.72
N LEU A 53 6.17 6.80 -4.91
CA LEU A 53 6.86 7.41 -6.04
C LEU A 53 6.15 8.69 -6.50
N ALA A 54 6.90 9.77 -6.61
CA ALA A 54 6.41 11.04 -7.14
C ALA A 54 6.51 11.14 -8.67
N GLN A 55 7.32 10.29 -9.27
CA GLN A 55 7.54 10.20 -10.72
C GLN A 55 7.64 8.74 -11.14
N SER A 56 7.32 8.47 -12.40
CA SER A 56 7.58 7.16 -13.00
C SER A 56 9.06 6.82 -12.97
N VAL A 57 9.37 5.56 -12.72
CA VAL A 57 10.73 5.01 -12.65
C VAL A 57 11.07 4.35 -13.97
N ILE A 58 12.15 4.80 -14.58
CA ILE A 58 12.65 4.31 -15.88
C ILE A 58 13.92 3.49 -15.66
N ALA A 59 14.04 2.31 -16.28
CA ALA A 59 15.23 1.48 -16.21
C ALA A 59 16.45 2.23 -16.77
N ALA A 60 17.46 2.46 -15.91
CA ALA A 60 18.72 3.10 -16.33
C ALA A 60 19.61 2.14 -17.13
N ARG A 61 19.40 0.83 -16.97
CA ARG A 61 20.16 -0.23 -17.62
C ARG A 61 19.29 -1.44 -17.92
N SER A 62 19.58 -2.14 -19.02
CA SER A 62 18.95 -3.44 -19.30
C SER A 62 19.33 -4.50 -18.28
N HIS A 63 18.42 -5.43 -18.01
CA HIS A 63 18.69 -6.62 -17.19
C HIS A 63 18.30 -7.90 -17.97
N PRO A 64 19.23 -8.87 -18.19
CA PRO A 64 20.69 -8.71 -18.03
C PRO A 64 21.26 -7.62 -18.94
N PRO A 65 22.43 -7.02 -18.56
CA PRO A 65 23.02 -5.93 -19.33
C PRO A 65 23.67 -6.35 -20.66
N CYS A 66 24.00 -7.62 -20.78
CA CYS A 66 24.55 -8.26 -21.98
C CYS A 66 24.08 -9.70 -22.06
N PRO A 67 24.16 -10.35 -23.22
CA PRO A 67 23.88 -11.78 -23.31
C PRO A 67 24.77 -12.56 -22.34
N ASN A 68 24.18 -13.49 -21.57
CA ASN A 68 24.92 -14.25 -20.57
C ASN A 68 24.47 -15.71 -20.51
N SER A 69 25.29 -16.55 -19.87
CA SER A 69 24.99 -17.97 -19.69
C SER A 69 23.95 -18.18 -18.59
N ALA A 70 22.94 -19.01 -18.86
CA ALA A 70 21.98 -19.47 -17.87
C ALA A 70 22.52 -20.63 -17.00
N VAL A 71 23.57 -21.29 -17.42
CA VAL A 71 24.12 -22.53 -16.84
C VAL A 71 25.65 -22.55 -16.86
N ASP A 72 26.24 -23.47 -16.11
CA ASP A 72 27.63 -23.81 -16.25
C ASP A 72 27.82 -24.74 -17.45
N GLY A 73 28.74 -24.41 -18.32
CA GLY A 73 28.94 -25.18 -19.55
C GLY A 73 30.03 -24.65 -20.45
N TYR A 74 29.77 -24.74 -21.75
CA TYR A 74 30.69 -24.28 -22.79
C TYR A 74 29.91 -23.45 -23.81
N ALA A 75 30.33 -22.22 -24.01
CA ALA A 75 29.83 -21.33 -25.02
C ALA A 75 30.31 -21.73 -26.41
N LEU A 76 29.45 -21.63 -27.40
CA LEU A 76 29.73 -21.93 -28.81
C LEU A 76 28.94 -21.00 -29.73
N SER A 77 29.33 -20.92 -30.98
CA SER A 77 28.66 -20.14 -32.03
C SER A 77 27.65 -21.01 -32.76
N GLY A 78 26.38 -20.58 -32.77
CA GLY A 78 25.28 -21.33 -33.38
C GLY A 78 24.86 -22.54 -32.55
N GLY A 79 23.96 -23.37 -33.11
CA GLY A 79 23.56 -24.63 -32.51
C GLY A 79 24.48 -25.78 -32.85
N LEU A 80 24.09 -26.99 -32.49
CA LEU A 80 24.75 -28.24 -32.88
C LEU A 80 23.78 -29.05 -33.76
N GLU A 81 24.29 -29.54 -34.88
CA GLU A 81 23.58 -30.50 -35.72
C GLU A 81 23.42 -31.86 -34.99
N ALA A 82 22.53 -32.72 -35.49
CA ALA A 82 22.32 -34.06 -34.95
C ALA A 82 23.59 -34.92 -35.11
N GLY A 83 23.93 -35.67 -34.07
CA GLY A 83 25.08 -36.57 -34.06
C GLY A 83 26.30 -36.08 -33.26
N ALA A 84 27.36 -36.87 -33.25
CA ALA A 84 28.57 -36.58 -32.50
C ALA A 84 29.40 -35.46 -33.18
N GLN A 85 29.77 -34.46 -32.42
CA GLN A 85 30.59 -33.34 -32.87
C GLN A 85 31.82 -33.16 -31.99
N SER A 86 32.84 -32.52 -32.54
CA SER A 86 34.11 -32.26 -31.85
C SER A 86 34.52 -30.82 -32.14
N LEU A 87 34.50 -29.99 -31.12
CA LEU A 87 34.84 -28.58 -31.19
C LEU A 87 36.22 -28.31 -30.63
N GLU A 88 36.96 -27.33 -31.17
CA GLU A 88 38.24 -26.86 -30.60
C GLU A 88 37.97 -26.17 -29.25
N LEU A 89 38.59 -26.63 -28.17
CA LEU A 89 38.46 -26.00 -26.86
C LEU A 89 39.46 -24.85 -26.74
N ARG A 90 38.94 -23.62 -26.67
CA ARG A 90 39.75 -22.42 -26.47
C ARG A 90 40.27 -22.36 -25.03
N PRO A 91 41.54 -21.98 -24.82
CA PRO A 91 42.09 -21.76 -23.48
C PRO A 91 41.42 -20.54 -22.83
N GLY A 92 41.20 -20.62 -21.49
CA GLY A 92 40.53 -19.59 -20.71
C GLY A 92 39.08 -19.90 -20.42
N ARG A 93 38.39 -18.94 -19.86
CA ARG A 93 36.97 -19.03 -19.47
C ARG A 93 36.30 -17.66 -19.45
N SER A 94 34.97 -17.64 -19.46
CA SER A 94 34.16 -16.49 -19.07
C SER A 94 33.49 -16.79 -17.74
N ALA A 95 33.62 -15.88 -16.77
CA ALA A 95 32.98 -15.97 -15.46
C ALA A 95 32.23 -14.68 -15.13
N ALA A 96 31.32 -14.71 -14.16
CA ALA A 96 30.60 -13.53 -13.71
C ALA A 96 31.61 -12.47 -13.19
N GLY A 97 31.54 -11.26 -13.76
CA GLY A 97 32.52 -10.20 -13.48
C GLY A 97 33.86 -10.30 -14.22
N GLU A 98 34.12 -11.40 -14.92
CA GLU A 98 35.37 -11.67 -15.67
C GLU A 98 34.99 -12.17 -17.08
N ALA A 99 34.65 -11.26 -17.97
CA ALA A 99 34.26 -11.59 -19.34
C ALA A 99 35.50 -12.01 -20.16
N PHE A 100 35.35 -13.02 -21.02
CA PHE A 100 36.38 -13.38 -21.99
C PHE A 100 36.53 -12.30 -23.07
N ALA A 101 37.72 -11.74 -23.20
CA ALA A 101 37.95 -10.59 -24.12
C ALA A 101 38.14 -11.01 -25.59
N GLY A 102 38.11 -12.31 -25.92
CA GLY A 102 38.30 -12.81 -27.26
C GLY A 102 37.03 -12.99 -28.06
N GLN A 103 37.19 -13.38 -29.33
CA GLN A 103 36.09 -13.80 -30.20
C GLN A 103 36.07 -15.32 -30.31
N LEU A 104 34.90 -15.92 -30.28
CA LEU A 104 34.68 -17.33 -30.55
C LEU A 104 34.21 -17.52 -31.99
N LEU A 105 34.89 -18.37 -32.72
CA LEU A 105 34.58 -18.69 -34.12
C LEU A 105 33.75 -19.98 -34.21
N PRO A 106 32.99 -20.21 -35.31
CA PRO A 106 32.33 -21.49 -35.53
C PRO A 106 33.32 -22.67 -35.42
N GLY A 107 32.87 -23.74 -34.76
CA GLY A 107 33.72 -24.92 -34.49
C GLY A 107 34.58 -24.82 -33.23
N GLN A 108 34.51 -23.69 -32.51
CA GLN A 108 35.21 -23.48 -31.24
C GLN A 108 34.24 -23.51 -30.05
N ALA A 109 34.75 -23.88 -28.88
CA ALA A 109 34.05 -23.82 -27.61
C ALA A 109 34.90 -23.17 -26.54
N LEU A 110 34.28 -22.45 -25.59
CA LEU A 110 34.95 -21.82 -24.45
C LEU A 110 34.24 -22.17 -23.15
N ARG A 111 34.98 -22.51 -22.11
CA ARG A 111 34.39 -22.68 -20.77
C ARG A 111 33.67 -21.43 -20.33
N ILE A 112 32.41 -21.57 -19.88
CA ILE A 112 31.58 -20.48 -19.37
C ILE A 112 30.85 -20.90 -18.10
N LEU A 113 30.73 -19.98 -17.16
CA LEU A 113 30.00 -20.17 -15.91
C LEU A 113 28.68 -19.42 -15.92
N THR A 114 27.76 -19.87 -15.10
CA THR A 114 26.42 -19.23 -14.93
C THR A 114 26.55 -17.74 -14.66
N GLY A 115 25.76 -16.91 -15.36
CA GLY A 115 25.77 -15.46 -15.26
C GLY A 115 26.93 -14.75 -15.96
N ALA A 116 27.90 -15.49 -16.54
CA ALA A 116 29.00 -14.91 -17.29
C ALA A 116 28.54 -14.37 -18.64
N ALA A 117 29.11 -13.23 -19.06
CA ALA A 117 28.86 -12.67 -20.39
C ALA A 117 29.29 -13.66 -21.47
N LEU A 118 28.46 -13.85 -22.48
CA LEU A 118 28.83 -14.65 -23.66
C LEU A 118 29.98 -13.97 -24.42
N PRO A 119 30.99 -14.72 -24.82
CA PRO A 119 32.05 -14.20 -25.70
C PRO A 119 31.48 -13.69 -27.01
N ASN A 120 32.13 -12.71 -27.61
CA ASN A 120 31.77 -12.26 -28.95
C ASN A 120 31.77 -13.45 -29.93
N GLY A 121 30.70 -13.56 -30.72
CA GLY A 121 30.46 -14.64 -31.67
C GLY A 121 29.80 -15.90 -31.08
N ALA A 122 29.64 -15.99 -29.76
CA ALA A 122 28.86 -17.05 -29.12
C ALA A 122 27.40 -16.61 -28.87
N ASP A 123 26.50 -17.53 -29.03
CA ASP A 123 25.05 -17.34 -28.78
C ASP A 123 24.42 -18.53 -28.04
N THR A 124 25.14 -19.63 -27.87
CA THR A 124 24.63 -20.91 -27.36
C THR A 124 25.57 -21.46 -26.30
N VAL A 125 24.99 -22.11 -25.29
CA VAL A 125 25.75 -22.80 -24.24
C VAL A 125 25.29 -24.26 -24.16
N VAL A 126 26.27 -25.19 -24.20
CA VAL A 126 26.03 -26.60 -23.89
C VAL A 126 26.36 -26.86 -22.43
N LEU A 127 25.55 -27.66 -21.75
CA LEU A 127 25.75 -28.02 -20.34
C LEU A 127 27.07 -28.77 -20.16
N GLN A 128 27.76 -28.53 -19.06
CA GLN A 128 29.02 -29.24 -18.74
C GLN A 128 28.84 -30.75 -18.56
N GLU A 129 27.63 -31.19 -18.16
CA GLU A 129 27.26 -32.59 -17.97
C GLU A 129 27.09 -33.35 -19.29
N ASP A 130 26.81 -32.61 -20.38
CA ASP A 130 26.52 -33.18 -21.70
C ASP A 130 27.78 -33.32 -22.59
N VAL A 131 28.94 -32.98 -22.06
CA VAL A 131 30.19 -32.96 -22.85
C VAL A 131 31.28 -33.82 -22.25
N ARG A 132 32.23 -34.19 -23.09
CA ARG A 132 33.50 -34.82 -22.67
C ARG A 132 34.67 -34.03 -23.26
N ILE A 133 35.69 -33.82 -22.45
CA ILE A 133 36.95 -33.23 -22.92
C ILE A 133 37.94 -34.34 -23.19
N LYS A 134 38.52 -34.33 -24.39
CA LYS A 134 39.60 -35.22 -24.77
C LYS A 134 40.69 -34.35 -25.43
N GLU A 135 41.86 -34.28 -24.78
CA GLU A 135 42.92 -33.34 -25.17
C GLU A 135 42.39 -31.90 -25.24
N ASP A 136 42.58 -31.18 -26.35
CA ASP A 136 42.13 -29.80 -26.58
C ASP A 136 40.79 -29.76 -27.32
N ARG A 137 39.98 -30.81 -27.22
CA ARG A 137 38.70 -30.89 -27.92
C ARG A 137 37.54 -31.20 -27.00
N LEU A 138 36.45 -30.46 -27.21
CA LEU A 138 35.14 -30.69 -26.61
C LEU A 138 34.36 -31.68 -27.50
N GLN A 139 34.00 -32.84 -26.94
CA GLN A 139 33.12 -33.82 -27.58
C GLN A 139 31.70 -33.67 -27.05
N VAL A 140 30.74 -33.53 -27.94
CA VAL A 140 29.30 -33.33 -27.62
C VAL A 140 28.45 -34.06 -28.66
N THR A 141 27.23 -34.46 -28.26
CA THR A 141 26.27 -35.06 -29.16
C THR A 141 25.04 -34.15 -29.28
N GLY A 142 24.80 -33.64 -30.47
CA GLY A 142 23.62 -32.83 -30.80
C GLY A 142 22.37 -33.70 -31.08
N PRO A 143 21.21 -33.05 -31.32
CA PRO A 143 21.13 -31.66 -31.68
C PRO A 143 21.03 -30.69 -30.46
N LEU A 144 21.51 -29.46 -30.61
CA LEU A 144 21.26 -28.34 -29.69
C LEU A 144 20.87 -27.13 -30.51
N ARG A 145 19.74 -26.52 -30.15
CA ARG A 145 19.23 -25.34 -30.86
C ARG A 145 20.12 -24.13 -30.58
N ALA A 146 20.36 -23.29 -31.58
CA ALA A 146 20.98 -21.99 -31.40
C ALA A 146 20.20 -21.13 -30.39
N GLY A 147 20.91 -20.43 -29.50
CA GLY A 147 20.37 -19.68 -28.39
C GLY A 147 20.03 -20.50 -27.12
N SER A 148 20.25 -21.83 -27.14
CA SER A 148 19.98 -22.66 -25.96
C SER A 148 20.89 -22.26 -24.79
N ASN A 149 20.31 -22.22 -23.57
CA ASN A 149 20.96 -21.91 -22.30
C ASN A 149 21.68 -20.53 -22.27
N ALA A 150 21.33 -19.64 -23.19
CA ALA A 150 21.77 -18.26 -23.25
C ALA A 150 20.60 -17.32 -22.95
N ARG A 151 20.80 -16.33 -22.09
CA ARG A 151 19.84 -15.24 -21.85
C ARG A 151 20.23 -14.06 -22.73
N ALA A 152 19.22 -13.47 -23.40
CA ALA A 152 19.44 -12.29 -24.20
C ALA A 152 19.64 -11.03 -23.32
N ALA A 153 20.37 -10.03 -23.83
CA ALA A 153 20.42 -8.74 -23.19
C ALA A 153 19.00 -8.14 -23.08
N GLY A 154 18.62 -7.68 -21.89
CA GLY A 154 17.32 -7.05 -21.66
C GLY A 154 16.10 -7.98 -21.74
N GLU A 155 16.27 -9.31 -21.64
CA GLU A 155 15.14 -10.24 -21.72
C GLU A 155 14.15 -10.07 -20.56
N ASP A 156 14.60 -9.62 -19.40
CA ASP A 156 13.75 -9.31 -18.25
C ASP A 156 13.34 -7.83 -18.26
N MET A 157 14.30 -6.93 -18.51
CA MET A 157 14.05 -5.49 -18.47
C MET A 157 14.97 -4.76 -19.45
N GLN A 158 14.39 -3.90 -20.30
CA GLN A 158 15.14 -3.11 -21.26
C GLN A 158 15.45 -1.72 -20.72
N GLN A 159 16.63 -1.19 -21.00
CA GLN A 159 16.98 0.21 -20.73
C GLN A 159 15.96 1.16 -21.38
N GLY A 160 15.49 2.14 -20.61
CA GLY A 160 14.46 3.10 -21.04
C GLY A 160 13.02 2.63 -20.86
N ALA A 161 12.78 1.37 -20.44
CA ALA A 161 11.44 0.90 -20.11
C ALA A 161 10.95 1.52 -18.79
N GLU A 162 9.66 1.87 -18.72
CA GLU A 162 9.00 2.26 -17.50
C GLU A 162 8.78 1.01 -16.61
N ILE A 163 9.32 1.05 -15.38
CA ILE A 163 9.26 -0.06 -14.43
C ILE A 163 8.10 0.13 -13.45
N PHE A 164 7.96 1.35 -12.91
CA PHE A 164 6.91 1.72 -11.97
C PHE A 164 6.34 3.08 -12.35
N GLN A 165 5.04 3.24 -12.15
CA GLN A 165 4.35 4.51 -12.36
C GLN A 165 4.41 5.41 -11.13
N ALA A 166 4.25 6.72 -11.32
CA ALA A 166 4.03 7.65 -10.22
C ALA A 166 2.80 7.23 -9.40
N GLY A 167 2.88 7.41 -8.08
CA GLY A 167 1.85 6.96 -7.13
C GLY A 167 2.02 5.52 -6.63
N HIS A 168 2.93 4.74 -7.21
CA HIS A 168 3.23 3.39 -6.72
C HIS A 168 3.85 3.46 -5.31
N GLN A 169 3.30 2.71 -4.35
CA GLN A 169 3.89 2.54 -3.02
C GLN A 169 4.90 1.40 -3.09
N LEU A 170 6.16 1.73 -2.83
CA LEU A 170 7.29 0.81 -2.94
C LEU A 170 7.25 -0.27 -1.87
N ARG A 171 7.55 -1.50 -2.28
CA ARG A 171 7.64 -2.71 -1.47
C ARG A 171 9.06 -3.26 -1.54
N PRO A 172 9.48 -4.13 -0.62
CA PRO A 172 10.85 -4.67 -0.60
C PRO A 172 11.30 -5.28 -1.94
N GLU A 173 10.42 -6.00 -2.65
CA GLU A 173 10.71 -6.59 -3.96
C GLU A 173 10.96 -5.52 -5.04
N ASP A 174 10.30 -4.37 -4.95
CA ASP A 174 10.45 -3.27 -5.90
C ASP A 174 11.85 -2.63 -5.81
N LEU A 175 12.42 -2.61 -4.60
CA LEU A 175 13.80 -2.15 -4.39
C LEU A 175 14.81 -3.04 -5.14
N GLY A 176 14.58 -4.35 -5.13
CA GLY A 176 15.39 -5.31 -5.90
C GLY A 176 15.33 -5.04 -7.40
N VAL A 177 14.14 -4.76 -7.93
CA VAL A 177 13.94 -4.43 -9.36
C VAL A 177 14.65 -3.13 -9.71
N MET A 178 14.50 -2.07 -8.89
CA MET A 178 15.17 -0.78 -9.12
C MET A 178 16.69 -0.90 -9.08
N ALA A 179 17.24 -1.66 -8.12
CA ALA A 179 18.67 -1.92 -8.02
C ALA A 179 19.20 -2.69 -9.25
N ALA A 180 18.49 -3.72 -9.72
CA ALA A 180 18.81 -4.46 -10.93
C ALA A 180 18.77 -3.58 -12.20
N ALA A 181 17.85 -2.59 -12.22
CA ALA A 181 17.75 -1.58 -13.27
C ALA A 181 18.86 -0.50 -13.21
N GLY A 182 19.76 -0.55 -12.22
CA GLY A 182 20.88 0.37 -12.08
C GLY A 182 20.54 1.70 -11.41
N LEU A 183 19.47 1.76 -10.63
CA LEU A 183 19.01 2.96 -9.96
C LEU A 183 19.55 3.01 -8.53
N GLY A 184 20.11 4.15 -8.11
CA GLY A 184 20.56 4.39 -6.74
C GLY A 184 19.65 5.36 -5.97
N GLU A 185 18.84 6.14 -6.68
CA GLU A 185 17.96 7.15 -6.11
C GLU A 185 16.66 7.28 -6.92
N VAL A 186 15.56 7.59 -6.25
CA VAL A 186 14.24 7.85 -6.85
C VAL A 186 13.60 9.09 -6.24
N SER A 187 12.66 9.70 -6.98
CA SER A 187 11.83 10.80 -6.49
C SER A 187 10.60 10.25 -5.80
N VAL A 188 10.43 10.59 -4.52
CA VAL A 188 9.29 10.14 -3.70
C VAL A 188 8.55 11.31 -3.08
N PHE A 189 7.29 11.10 -2.74
CA PHE A 189 6.55 12.05 -1.92
C PHE A 189 7.04 12.01 -0.46
N LYS A 190 7.09 13.17 0.20
CA LYS A 190 7.34 13.24 1.65
C LYS A 190 6.22 12.51 2.40
N PRO A 191 6.53 11.85 3.55
CA PRO A 191 5.51 11.25 4.36
C PRO A 191 4.46 12.26 4.79
N LEU A 192 3.17 11.94 4.56
CA LEU A 192 2.04 12.78 5.00
C LEU A 192 2.06 12.90 6.52
N LYS A 193 2.02 14.12 7.04
CA LYS A 193 1.95 14.39 8.47
C LYS A 193 0.50 14.42 8.92
N VAL A 194 0.13 13.51 9.83
CA VAL A 194 -1.24 13.37 10.33
C VAL A 194 -1.28 13.65 11.82
N ALA A 195 -1.96 14.71 12.22
CA ALA A 195 -2.21 14.99 13.62
C ALA A 195 -3.36 14.13 14.15
N VAL A 196 -3.21 13.60 15.37
CA VAL A 196 -4.26 12.83 16.07
C VAL A 196 -4.63 13.54 17.36
N ILE A 197 -5.93 13.80 17.51
CA ILE A 197 -6.52 14.46 18.67
C ILE A 197 -7.62 13.57 19.24
N SER A 198 -7.63 13.30 20.55
CA SER A 198 -8.77 12.72 21.26
C SER A 198 -9.45 13.78 22.12
N THR A 199 -10.80 13.84 22.05
CA THR A 199 -11.63 14.72 22.90
C THR A 199 -12.68 13.93 23.64
N GLY A 200 -12.92 14.29 24.89
CA GLY A 200 -13.91 13.68 25.78
C GLY A 200 -13.51 13.89 27.24
N ALA A 201 -14.41 14.44 28.05
CA ALA A 201 -14.20 14.67 29.48
C ALA A 201 -14.02 13.38 30.25
N GLU A 202 -14.57 12.27 29.73
CA GLU A 202 -14.46 10.90 30.26
C GLU A 202 -13.10 10.26 30.00
N LEU A 203 -12.30 10.79 29.07
CA LEU A 203 -11.06 10.11 28.63
C LEU A 203 -9.92 10.29 29.61
N ARG A 204 -9.16 9.21 29.79
CA ARG A 204 -7.86 9.19 30.50
C ARG A 204 -6.81 8.44 29.68
N ALA A 205 -5.57 8.84 29.84
CA ALA A 205 -4.48 8.09 29.22
C ALA A 205 -4.31 6.71 29.88
N PRO A 206 -4.07 5.66 29.08
CA PRO A 206 -3.81 4.32 29.62
C PRO A 206 -2.68 4.35 30.66
N GLY A 207 -2.85 3.63 31.75
CA GLY A 207 -1.89 3.57 32.86
C GLY A 207 -2.02 4.69 33.90
N GLN A 208 -2.87 5.70 33.68
CA GLN A 208 -3.19 6.70 34.70
C GLN A 208 -4.35 6.26 35.61
N ALA A 209 -4.47 6.87 36.79
CA ALA A 209 -5.63 6.66 37.65
C ALA A 209 -6.91 7.20 36.95
N ALA A 210 -7.97 6.42 37.00
CA ALA A 210 -9.28 6.79 36.45
C ALA A 210 -10.36 6.61 37.48
N ARG A 211 -11.33 7.55 37.49
CA ARG A 211 -12.56 7.42 38.29
C ARG A 211 -13.49 6.40 37.63
N VAL A 212 -14.54 5.99 38.33
CA VAL A 212 -15.51 4.99 37.85
C VAL A 212 -16.30 5.46 36.60
N ASP A 213 -16.44 6.76 36.44
CA ASP A 213 -17.11 7.45 35.34
C ASP A 213 -16.18 7.78 34.17
N GLN A 214 -14.92 7.36 34.21
CA GLN A 214 -13.90 7.63 33.19
C GLN A 214 -13.50 6.34 32.49
N ILE A 215 -13.08 6.49 31.23
CA ILE A 215 -12.60 5.40 30.39
C ILE A 215 -11.20 5.72 29.84
N PHE A 216 -10.43 4.70 29.52
CA PHE A 216 -9.13 4.89 28.86
C PHE A 216 -9.30 5.13 27.38
N ASP A 217 -8.52 6.07 26.86
CA ASP A 217 -8.46 6.37 25.43
C ASP A 217 -7.87 5.20 24.64
N ALA A 218 -8.75 4.37 24.06
CA ALA A 218 -8.37 3.25 23.20
C ALA A 218 -8.14 3.69 21.74
N ASN A 219 -8.76 4.78 21.32
CA ASN A 219 -8.74 5.20 19.91
C ASN A 219 -7.39 5.78 19.51
N ARG A 220 -6.81 6.68 20.28
CA ARG A 220 -5.57 7.35 19.93
C ARG A 220 -4.39 6.40 19.70
N PRO A 221 -4.06 5.46 20.61
CA PRO A 221 -2.98 4.51 20.35
C PRO A 221 -3.25 3.63 19.12
N MET A 222 -4.49 3.21 18.90
CA MET A 222 -4.91 2.43 17.73
C MET A 222 -4.72 3.23 16.44
N LEU A 223 -5.25 4.45 16.35
CA LEU A 223 -5.14 5.33 15.19
C LEU A 223 -3.68 5.67 14.88
N CYS A 224 -2.90 6.07 15.90
CA CYS A 224 -1.47 6.36 15.73
C CYS A 224 -0.69 5.14 15.18
N SER A 225 -1.04 3.94 15.64
CA SER A 225 -0.41 2.69 15.17
C SER A 225 -0.76 2.42 13.71
N VAL A 226 -2.03 2.53 13.32
CA VAL A 226 -2.51 2.35 11.95
C VAL A 226 -1.83 3.33 10.99
N LEU A 227 -1.78 4.60 11.34
CA LEU A 227 -1.16 5.65 10.51
C LEU A 227 0.34 5.39 10.27
N ARG A 228 1.07 4.98 11.33
CA ARG A 228 2.50 4.61 11.17
C ARG A 228 2.70 3.42 10.25
N ARG A 229 1.82 2.40 10.31
CA ARG A 229 1.87 1.26 9.39
C ARG A 229 1.63 1.65 7.94
N TRP A 230 0.87 2.69 7.69
CA TRP A 230 0.67 3.26 6.35
C TRP A 230 1.81 4.20 5.90
N GLY A 231 2.91 4.26 6.66
CA GLY A 231 4.07 5.10 6.31
C GLY A 231 3.87 6.60 6.60
N MET A 232 2.84 6.97 7.39
CA MET A 232 2.56 8.36 7.71
C MET A 232 3.33 8.85 8.93
N GLN A 233 3.68 10.11 8.95
CA GLN A 233 4.29 10.77 10.11
C GLN A 233 3.20 11.23 11.06
N VAL A 234 3.11 10.61 12.24
CA VAL A 234 2.09 10.92 13.23
C VAL A 234 2.53 12.08 14.12
N VAL A 235 1.67 13.09 14.22
CA VAL A 235 1.77 14.20 15.17
C VAL A 235 0.75 13.97 16.28
N ASP A 236 1.16 13.33 17.37
CA ASP A 236 0.28 13.01 18.51
C ASP A 236 0.04 14.26 19.35
N ILE A 237 -1.16 14.82 19.30
CA ILE A 237 -1.58 16.01 20.08
C ILE A 237 -2.04 15.59 21.50
N GLY A 238 -2.52 14.35 21.64
CA GLY A 238 -2.98 13.82 22.92
C GLY A 238 -4.46 13.96 23.18
N ILE A 239 -4.85 13.80 24.46
CA ILE A 239 -6.20 14.01 24.96
C ILE A 239 -6.37 15.51 25.27
N VAL A 240 -7.39 16.12 24.70
CA VAL A 240 -7.71 17.54 24.83
C VAL A 240 -8.98 17.68 25.68
N PRO A 241 -9.00 18.62 26.66
CA PRO A 241 -10.22 18.93 27.38
C PRO A 241 -11.38 19.26 26.46
N ASP A 242 -12.58 18.85 26.83
CA ASP A 242 -13.79 19.00 26.02
C ASP A 242 -14.44 20.38 26.26
N ASP A 243 -13.70 21.43 25.92
CA ASP A 243 -14.16 22.81 25.87
C ASP A 243 -13.70 23.51 24.59
N ALA A 244 -14.46 24.51 24.16
CA ALA A 244 -14.22 25.18 22.88
C ALA A 244 -12.84 25.85 22.76
N ALA A 245 -12.28 26.37 23.85
CA ALA A 245 -10.99 27.07 23.84
C ALA A 245 -9.84 26.05 23.70
N SER A 246 -9.88 24.96 24.47
CA SER A 246 -8.89 23.88 24.40
C SER A 246 -8.91 23.18 23.05
N VAL A 247 -10.10 22.90 22.51
CA VAL A 247 -10.28 22.30 21.17
C VAL A 247 -9.71 23.22 20.08
N ARG A 248 -10.02 24.54 20.12
CA ARG A 248 -9.46 25.50 19.16
C ARG A 248 -7.94 25.52 19.22
N ALA A 249 -7.36 25.66 20.40
CA ALA A 249 -5.92 25.68 20.59
C ALA A 249 -5.24 24.38 20.12
N ALA A 250 -5.91 23.23 20.28
CA ALA A 250 -5.40 21.96 19.78
C ALA A 250 -5.44 21.87 18.25
N LEU A 251 -6.51 22.36 17.62
CA LEU A 251 -6.65 22.44 16.16
C LEU A 251 -5.59 23.40 15.57
N ASP A 252 -5.34 24.55 16.19
CA ASP A 252 -4.31 25.51 15.77
C ASP A 252 -2.93 24.85 15.80
N ARG A 253 -2.54 24.23 16.93
CA ARG A 253 -1.26 23.48 17.03
C ARG A 253 -1.15 22.33 16.03
N ALA A 254 -2.25 21.65 15.75
CA ALA A 254 -2.26 20.56 14.78
C ALA A 254 -2.08 21.08 13.33
N ALA A 255 -2.78 22.18 12.98
CA ALA A 255 -2.71 22.78 11.64
C ALA A 255 -1.33 23.37 11.31
N GLU A 256 -0.58 23.83 12.33
CA GLU A 256 0.80 24.29 12.16
C GLU A 256 1.80 23.16 11.89
N ARG A 257 1.50 21.93 12.31
CA ARG A 257 2.45 20.82 12.37
C ARG A 257 2.12 19.64 11.44
N ALA A 258 0.91 19.58 10.92
CA ALA A 258 0.41 18.45 10.12
C ALA A 258 -0.27 18.92 8.84
N ASP A 259 -0.33 17.99 7.88
CA ASP A 259 -0.99 18.16 6.60
C ASP A 259 -2.47 17.75 6.67
N VAL A 260 -2.83 16.92 7.67
CA VAL A 260 -4.18 16.41 7.94
C VAL A 260 -4.39 16.28 9.44
N ILE A 261 -5.61 16.52 9.91
CA ILE A 261 -6.01 16.32 11.31
C ILE A 261 -7.06 15.21 11.38
N ILE A 262 -6.84 14.23 12.26
CA ILE A 262 -7.83 13.22 12.64
C ILE A 262 -8.22 13.46 14.09
N THR A 263 -9.52 13.57 14.36
CA THR A 263 -10.03 13.65 15.72
C THR A 263 -10.84 12.39 16.06
N SER A 264 -10.73 11.94 17.30
CA SER A 264 -11.55 10.85 17.85
C SER A 264 -12.39 11.41 18.98
N GLY A 265 -13.71 11.31 18.85
CA GLY A 265 -14.68 12.02 19.65
C GLY A 265 -15.03 13.37 19.05
N GLY A 266 -16.10 14.01 19.54
CA GLY A 266 -16.54 15.32 19.08
C GLY A 266 -17.07 15.37 17.65
N ALA A 267 -17.47 14.24 17.05
CA ALA A 267 -18.07 14.18 15.72
C ALA A 267 -19.60 13.96 15.79
N SER A 268 -20.21 14.13 16.96
CA SER A 268 -21.66 13.94 17.17
C SER A 268 -22.46 15.20 16.76
N ALA A 269 -23.74 15.04 16.50
CA ALA A 269 -24.67 16.16 16.29
C ALA A 269 -25.29 16.67 17.60
N GLY A 270 -24.76 16.27 18.77
CA GLY A 270 -25.25 16.67 20.10
C GLY A 270 -24.83 18.09 20.47
N ASP A 271 -25.59 18.70 21.39
CA ASP A 271 -25.36 20.05 21.85
C ASP A 271 -24.06 20.24 22.63
N GLU A 272 -23.42 19.15 23.09
CA GLU A 272 -22.15 19.11 23.84
C GLU A 272 -20.93 18.80 22.96
N ASP A 273 -21.06 18.86 21.63
CA ASP A 273 -19.97 18.54 20.69
C ASP A 273 -19.16 19.81 20.36
N HIS A 274 -18.20 20.12 21.22
CA HIS A 274 -17.34 21.30 21.07
C HIS A 274 -16.48 21.24 19.81
N MET A 275 -16.04 20.06 19.35
CA MET A 275 -15.26 19.91 18.13
C MET A 275 -16.08 20.31 16.90
N SER A 276 -17.30 19.74 16.77
CA SER A 276 -18.22 20.11 15.69
C SER A 276 -18.64 21.57 15.75
N ALA A 277 -18.88 22.11 16.94
CA ALA A 277 -19.24 23.52 17.13
C ALA A 277 -18.11 24.48 16.69
N VAL A 278 -16.86 24.19 17.08
CA VAL A 278 -15.68 24.98 16.70
C VAL A 278 -15.43 24.93 15.19
N LEU A 279 -15.54 23.75 14.56
CA LEU A 279 -15.38 23.59 13.11
C LEU A 279 -16.50 24.31 12.34
N ARG A 280 -17.75 24.28 12.81
CA ARG A 280 -18.87 25.02 12.19
C ARG A 280 -18.67 26.53 12.29
N ALA A 281 -18.26 27.04 13.44
CA ALA A 281 -18.03 28.46 13.66
C ALA A 281 -16.89 29.03 12.77
N SER A 282 -15.96 28.19 12.33
CA SER A 282 -14.91 28.59 11.37
C SER A 282 -15.38 28.62 9.91
N GLY A 283 -16.63 28.24 9.62
CA GLY A 283 -17.19 28.18 8.27
C GLY A 283 -16.66 27.01 7.42
N GLY A 284 -15.84 26.13 8.00
CA GLY A 284 -15.14 25.06 7.30
C GLY A 284 -15.69 23.66 7.51
N MET A 285 -16.90 23.49 8.04
CA MET A 285 -17.42 22.15 8.34
C MET A 285 -18.54 21.73 7.41
N ALA A 286 -18.38 20.57 6.79
CA ALA A 286 -19.46 19.78 6.23
C ALA A 286 -19.70 18.56 7.13
N LEU A 287 -20.83 18.54 7.87
CA LEU A 287 -21.23 17.38 8.65
C LEU A 287 -21.84 16.35 7.71
N TRP A 288 -21.15 15.22 7.53
CA TRP A 288 -21.69 14.12 6.74
C TRP A 288 -22.36 13.09 7.64
N ARG A 289 -23.66 12.91 7.42
CA ARG A 289 -24.39 11.76 7.95
C ARG A 289 -24.28 10.63 6.93
N ILE A 290 -23.22 9.83 7.02
CA ILE A 290 -23.02 8.71 6.09
C ILE A 290 -23.90 7.54 6.50
N ALA A 291 -24.50 6.88 5.51
CA ALA A 291 -25.34 5.69 5.67
C ALA A 291 -24.49 4.44 5.96
N VAL A 292 -23.74 4.47 7.07
CA VAL A 292 -22.80 3.41 7.50
C VAL A 292 -23.14 2.88 8.89
N LYS A 293 -22.80 1.62 9.16
CA LYS A 293 -22.84 0.96 10.47
C LYS A 293 -21.62 0.03 10.61
N PRO A 294 -20.85 0.12 11.72
CA PRO A 294 -20.93 1.06 12.83
C PRO A 294 -20.45 2.47 12.43
N GLY A 295 -20.88 3.47 13.20
CA GLY A 295 -20.47 4.85 13.01
C GLY A 295 -21.49 5.66 12.21
N ARG A 296 -22.09 6.68 12.81
CA ARG A 296 -23.07 7.53 12.14
C ARG A 296 -22.52 8.87 11.66
N PRO A 297 -21.78 9.62 12.47
CA PRO A 297 -21.21 10.85 11.99
C PRO A 297 -19.73 10.64 11.62
N LEU A 298 -19.38 10.88 10.38
CA LEU A 298 -18.05 11.27 9.98
C LEU A 298 -18.11 12.77 9.73
N ALA A 299 -17.41 13.55 10.55
CA ALA A 299 -17.30 14.98 10.32
C ALA A 299 -16.10 15.22 9.39
N LEU A 300 -16.34 15.94 8.32
CA LEU A 300 -15.29 16.45 7.45
C LEU A 300 -15.27 17.96 7.53
N GLY A 301 -14.09 18.54 7.73
CA GLY A 301 -13.93 19.98 7.85
C GLY A 301 -12.55 20.43 7.36
N VAL A 302 -12.34 21.73 7.43
CA VAL A 302 -11.06 22.37 7.14
C VAL A 302 -10.76 23.35 8.28
N TRP A 303 -9.55 23.28 8.84
CA TRP A 303 -9.07 24.20 9.86
C TRP A 303 -7.75 24.82 9.43
N GLY A 304 -7.69 26.13 9.30
CA GLY A 304 -6.48 26.81 8.84
C GLY A 304 -5.98 26.34 7.45
N GLY A 305 -6.87 25.82 6.60
CA GLY A 305 -6.54 25.22 5.31
C GLY A 305 -6.09 23.76 5.37
N VAL A 306 -6.17 23.12 6.55
CA VAL A 306 -5.82 21.70 6.77
C VAL A 306 -7.10 20.86 6.87
N PRO A 307 -7.22 19.75 6.14
CA PRO A 307 -8.37 18.84 6.24
C PRO A 307 -8.50 18.24 7.63
N VAL A 308 -9.73 18.17 8.14
CA VAL A 308 -10.06 17.58 9.44
C VAL A 308 -11.03 16.42 9.25
N PHE A 309 -10.67 15.24 9.73
CA PHE A 309 -11.53 14.05 9.79
C PHE A 309 -11.96 13.81 11.24
N GLY A 310 -13.21 14.13 11.55
CA GLY A 310 -13.80 13.85 12.85
C GLY A 310 -14.39 12.45 12.88
N LEU A 311 -13.70 11.53 13.56
CA LEU A 311 -14.14 10.13 13.70
C LEU A 311 -15.09 9.97 14.88
N PRO A 312 -15.97 8.94 14.87
CA PRO A 312 -16.80 8.60 16.01
C PRO A 312 -15.96 8.26 17.26
N GLY A 313 -16.47 8.58 18.46
CA GLY A 313 -15.80 8.23 19.72
C GLY A 313 -15.77 6.73 20.02
N ASN A 314 -16.74 5.94 19.54
CA ASN A 314 -16.78 4.50 19.72
C ASN A 314 -15.64 3.79 18.95
N PRO A 315 -14.80 2.96 19.61
CA PRO A 315 -13.59 2.40 19.00
C PRO A 315 -13.79 1.61 17.72
N VAL A 316 -14.84 0.77 17.66
CA VAL A 316 -15.13 -0.03 16.45
C VAL A 316 -15.56 0.89 15.29
N ALA A 317 -16.34 1.92 15.60
CA ALA A 317 -16.76 2.88 14.60
C ALA A 317 -15.60 3.75 14.11
N ALA A 318 -14.74 4.21 15.01
CA ALA A 318 -13.52 4.94 14.68
C ALA A 318 -12.62 4.12 13.76
N PHE A 319 -12.38 2.86 14.10
CA PHE A 319 -11.55 1.97 13.29
C PHE A 319 -12.13 1.72 11.90
N VAL A 320 -13.42 1.34 11.81
CA VAL A 320 -14.08 1.12 10.52
C VAL A 320 -14.09 2.39 9.65
N CYS A 321 -14.43 3.54 10.24
CA CYS A 321 -14.40 4.81 9.49
C CYS A 321 -12.98 5.18 9.03
N THR A 322 -11.97 4.84 9.83
CA THR A 322 -10.56 5.03 9.44
C THR A 322 -10.20 4.18 8.23
N LEU A 323 -10.56 2.89 8.24
CA LEU A 323 -10.26 1.98 7.12
C LEU A 323 -11.01 2.37 5.83
N ILE A 324 -12.31 2.67 5.95
CA ILE A 324 -13.19 2.86 4.79
C ILE A 324 -13.09 4.25 4.20
N PHE A 325 -12.98 5.30 5.02
CA PHE A 325 -13.03 6.70 4.55
C PHE A 325 -11.68 7.42 4.70
N ALA A 326 -11.05 7.35 5.87
CA ALA A 326 -9.81 8.09 6.08
C ALA A 326 -8.65 7.51 5.26
N ARG A 327 -8.48 6.19 5.21
CA ARG A 327 -7.38 5.56 4.47
C ARG A 327 -7.30 5.97 3.00
N PRO A 328 -8.34 5.79 2.18
CA PRO A 328 -8.27 6.18 0.77
C PRO A 328 -8.03 7.68 0.59
N ALA A 329 -8.62 8.52 1.45
CA ALA A 329 -8.39 9.96 1.45
C ALA A 329 -6.94 10.34 1.81
N LEU A 330 -6.36 9.70 2.82
CA LEU A 330 -4.97 9.93 3.23
C LEU A 330 -3.98 9.45 2.17
N LEU A 331 -4.24 8.32 1.51
CA LEU A 331 -3.42 7.83 0.40
C LEU A 331 -3.47 8.79 -0.81
N GLN A 332 -4.63 9.33 -1.12
CA GLN A 332 -4.80 10.36 -2.14
C GLN A 332 -3.97 11.61 -1.81
N LEU A 333 -4.06 12.11 -0.57
CA LEU A 333 -3.29 13.26 -0.09
C LEU A 333 -1.77 12.98 -0.07
N ALA A 334 -1.38 11.74 0.19
CA ALA A 334 0.02 11.29 0.19
C ALA A 334 0.60 11.03 -1.21
N GLY A 335 -0.24 11.06 -2.27
CA GLY A 335 0.19 10.86 -3.65
C GLY A 335 0.10 9.44 -4.18
N ALA A 336 -0.44 8.48 -3.40
CA ALA A 336 -0.64 7.09 -3.87
C ALA A 336 -1.92 6.88 -4.70
N GLY A 337 -2.73 7.94 -4.87
CA GLY A 337 -4.05 7.84 -5.47
C GLY A 337 -5.11 7.30 -4.51
N PHE A 338 -6.38 7.33 -4.96
CA PHE A 338 -7.52 6.86 -4.18
C PHE A 338 -7.66 5.34 -4.31
N GLN A 339 -7.27 4.60 -3.27
CA GLN A 339 -7.22 3.15 -3.30
C GLN A 339 -8.35 2.52 -2.50
N SER A 340 -9.21 1.75 -3.17
CA SER A 340 -10.20 0.90 -2.54
C SER A 340 -9.55 -0.40 -2.01
N PRO A 341 -10.07 -0.98 -0.91
CA PRO A 341 -9.60 -2.28 -0.43
C PRO A 341 -9.95 -3.38 -1.42
N GLN A 342 -9.07 -4.38 -1.53
CA GLN A 342 -9.35 -5.57 -2.32
C GLN A 342 -10.33 -6.48 -1.58
N ALA A 343 -11.45 -6.76 -2.20
CA ALA A 343 -12.49 -7.63 -1.66
C ALA A 343 -12.26 -9.10 -2.06
N LEU A 344 -12.55 -10.00 -1.13
CA LEU A 344 -12.67 -11.43 -1.38
C LEU A 344 -14.14 -11.83 -1.29
N HIS A 345 -14.57 -12.74 -2.16
CA HIS A 345 -15.90 -13.30 -2.16
C HIS A 345 -15.86 -14.72 -1.60
N LEU A 346 -16.34 -14.90 -0.36
CA LEU A 346 -16.17 -16.12 0.42
C LEU A 346 -17.51 -16.57 1.03
N PRO A 347 -17.69 -17.88 1.34
CA PRO A 347 -18.90 -18.38 1.96
C PRO A 347 -19.04 -17.86 3.41
N ALA A 348 -20.25 -17.47 3.80
CA ALA A 348 -20.59 -17.10 5.16
C ALA A 348 -20.71 -18.32 6.07
N ALA A 349 -20.18 -18.24 7.30
CA ALA A 349 -20.44 -19.20 8.39
C ALA A 349 -21.45 -18.64 9.42
N PHE A 350 -22.27 -17.69 9.02
CA PHE A 350 -23.24 -17.03 9.91
C PHE A 350 -24.57 -16.79 9.21
N SER A 351 -25.61 -16.52 10.01
CA SER A 351 -26.93 -16.05 9.54
C SER A 351 -27.15 -14.62 9.99
N LYS A 352 -27.70 -13.78 9.12
CA LYS A 352 -28.03 -12.39 9.46
C LYS A 352 -29.14 -11.85 8.59
N SER A 353 -30.16 -11.24 9.23
CA SER A 353 -31.17 -10.40 8.58
C SER A 353 -30.77 -8.93 8.72
N LYS A 354 -30.71 -8.22 7.63
CA LYS A 354 -30.32 -6.81 7.54
C LYS A 354 -31.38 -5.97 6.85
N LYS A 355 -31.81 -4.89 7.50
CA LYS A 355 -32.72 -3.90 6.92
C LYS A 355 -31.99 -3.02 5.91
N ALA A 356 -32.72 -2.53 4.90
CA ALA A 356 -32.22 -1.53 3.96
C ALA A 356 -31.86 -0.20 4.64
N GLY A 357 -31.05 0.62 3.98
CA GLY A 357 -30.79 2.01 4.30
C GLY A 357 -29.36 2.33 4.75
N ARG A 358 -28.56 1.34 5.21
CA ARG A 358 -27.16 1.58 5.59
C ARG A 358 -26.28 0.43 5.15
N ARG A 359 -25.07 0.75 4.71
CA ARG A 359 -24.01 -0.24 4.51
C ARG A 359 -23.45 -0.66 5.86
N GLU A 360 -23.36 -1.97 6.09
CA GLU A 360 -22.88 -2.50 7.37
C GLU A 360 -21.53 -3.16 7.21
N TYR A 361 -20.64 -2.88 8.15
CA TYR A 361 -19.32 -3.52 8.25
C TYR A 361 -19.25 -4.33 9.55
N LEU A 362 -19.15 -5.65 9.42
CA LEU A 362 -19.07 -6.56 10.55
C LEU A 362 -17.63 -7.00 10.75
N ARG A 363 -17.16 -6.99 11.99
CA ARG A 363 -15.86 -7.57 12.34
C ARG A 363 -15.90 -9.07 12.06
N ALA A 364 -14.95 -9.56 11.29
CA ALA A 364 -14.97 -10.92 10.77
C ALA A 364 -13.57 -11.53 10.71
N ARG A 365 -13.52 -12.86 10.65
CA ARG A 365 -12.31 -13.63 10.42
C ARG A 365 -12.59 -14.82 9.54
N LEU A 366 -11.55 -15.37 8.92
CA LEU A 366 -11.62 -16.56 8.08
C LEU A 366 -11.28 -17.80 8.91
N ARG A 367 -12.15 -18.81 8.89
CA ARG A 367 -11.93 -20.14 9.50
C ARG A 367 -12.47 -21.22 8.57
N ASP A 368 -11.67 -22.25 8.35
CA ASP A 368 -12.05 -23.44 7.56
C ASP A 368 -12.66 -23.11 6.20
N GLY A 369 -12.14 -22.06 5.54
CA GLY A 369 -12.60 -21.61 4.23
C GLY A 369 -13.91 -20.79 4.24
N ALA A 370 -14.50 -20.49 5.39
CA ALA A 370 -15.70 -19.69 5.55
C ALA A 370 -15.47 -18.49 6.50
N VAL A 371 -16.28 -17.46 6.35
CA VAL A 371 -16.17 -16.23 7.13
C VAL A 371 -17.10 -16.25 8.33
N GLU A 372 -16.53 -16.14 9.53
CA GLU A 372 -17.24 -15.93 10.79
C GLU A 372 -17.33 -14.45 11.13
N VAL A 373 -18.40 -14.03 11.78
CA VAL A 373 -18.56 -12.68 12.31
C VAL A 373 -18.48 -12.67 13.82
N PHE A 374 -17.96 -11.58 14.39
CA PHE A 374 -17.91 -11.41 15.85
C PHE A 374 -19.32 -11.40 16.44
N ALA A 375 -19.52 -12.13 17.54
CA ALA A 375 -20.85 -12.37 18.14
C ALA A 375 -21.63 -11.11 18.54
N SER A 376 -20.94 -9.98 18.74
CA SER A 376 -21.57 -8.71 19.13
C SER A 376 -21.34 -7.61 18.10
N GLU A 377 -22.39 -6.95 17.65
CA GLU A 377 -22.33 -5.79 16.75
C GLU A 377 -22.06 -4.47 17.48
N GLY A 378 -22.01 -4.46 18.80
CA GLY A 378 -21.83 -3.25 19.60
C GLY A 378 -20.52 -2.52 19.27
N SER A 379 -20.63 -1.21 18.96
CA SER A 379 -19.51 -0.35 18.56
C SER A 379 -18.51 -0.07 19.68
N GLY A 380 -18.87 -0.30 20.94
CA GLY A 380 -18.00 -0.20 22.12
C GLY A 380 -17.26 -1.50 22.48
N ARG A 381 -17.46 -2.61 21.75
CA ARG A 381 -16.84 -3.90 22.03
C ARG A 381 -15.44 -4.00 21.41
N VAL A 382 -14.46 -3.41 22.10
CA VAL A 382 -13.06 -3.27 21.64
C VAL A 382 -12.40 -4.64 21.39
N SER A 383 -12.68 -5.66 22.22
CA SER A 383 -12.10 -6.99 22.07
C SER A 383 -12.35 -7.65 20.71
N GLY A 384 -13.46 -7.30 20.06
CA GLY A 384 -13.75 -7.78 18.71
C GLY A 384 -12.86 -7.19 17.62
N LEU A 385 -12.12 -6.11 17.86
CA LEU A 385 -11.15 -5.55 16.91
C LEU A 385 -9.92 -6.45 16.80
N SER A 386 -9.41 -6.93 17.94
CA SER A 386 -8.26 -7.84 17.96
C SER A 386 -8.61 -9.28 17.55
N TRP A 387 -9.88 -9.68 17.70
CA TRP A 387 -10.38 -10.99 17.26
C TRP A 387 -10.52 -11.07 15.73
N ALA A 388 -10.87 -9.95 15.09
CA ALA A 388 -11.14 -9.88 13.65
C ALA A 388 -9.85 -9.84 12.84
N GLU A 389 -9.91 -10.41 11.65
CA GLU A 389 -8.88 -10.37 10.60
C GLU A 389 -9.32 -9.55 9.38
N GLY A 390 -10.55 -9.02 9.42
CA GLY A 390 -11.14 -8.23 8.36
C GLY A 390 -12.56 -7.78 8.69
N LEU A 391 -13.24 -7.26 7.68
CA LEU A 391 -14.62 -6.80 7.74
C LEU A 391 -15.47 -7.53 6.71
N VAL A 392 -16.68 -7.95 7.08
CA VAL A 392 -17.71 -8.29 6.09
C VAL A 392 -18.44 -6.99 5.72
N GLU A 393 -18.51 -6.69 4.42
CA GLU A 393 -19.32 -5.61 3.89
C GLU A 393 -20.67 -6.15 3.46
N LEU A 394 -21.76 -5.59 4.03
CA LEU A 394 -23.13 -5.86 3.63
C LEU A 394 -23.70 -4.63 2.90
N PRO A 395 -24.46 -4.83 1.80
CA PRO A 395 -24.91 -3.75 0.91
C PRO A 395 -25.86 -2.77 1.59
N ASP A 396 -26.14 -1.64 0.93
CA ASP A 396 -27.12 -0.64 1.39
C ASP A 396 -28.55 -1.21 1.37
N ALA A 397 -28.86 -2.14 0.47
CA ALA A 397 -30.14 -2.84 0.36
C ALA A 397 -30.40 -3.79 1.55
N ALA A 398 -31.64 -4.20 1.74
CA ALA A 398 -31.98 -5.30 2.64
C ALA A 398 -31.30 -6.59 2.17
N ALA A 399 -30.84 -7.41 3.10
CA ALA A 399 -30.19 -8.67 2.80
C ALA A 399 -30.49 -9.74 3.87
N GLU A 400 -30.70 -10.96 3.41
CA GLU A 400 -30.75 -12.16 4.22
C GLU A 400 -29.53 -13.00 3.91
N ILE A 401 -28.71 -13.22 4.93
CA ILE A 401 -27.48 -14.00 4.80
C ILE A 401 -27.68 -15.34 5.48
N SER A 402 -27.36 -16.41 4.79
CA SER A 402 -27.38 -17.78 5.28
C SER A 402 -26.00 -18.44 5.17
N PRO A 403 -25.66 -19.44 6.02
CA PRO A 403 -24.42 -20.18 5.89
C PRO A 403 -24.24 -20.76 4.48
N GLY A 404 -23.02 -20.66 3.94
CA GLY A 404 -22.67 -21.05 2.59
C GLY A 404 -22.93 -19.99 1.51
N GLN A 405 -23.68 -18.95 1.79
CA GLN A 405 -23.89 -17.84 0.86
C GLN A 405 -22.62 -17.02 0.68
N THR A 406 -22.29 -16.67 -0.57
CA THR A 406 -21.14 -15.81 -0.89
C THR A 406 -21.35 -14.39 -0.38
N ILE A 407 -20.39 -13.89 0.39
CA ILE A 407 -20.39 -12.51 0.94
C ILE A 407 -19.08 -11.79 0.61
N CYS A 408 -19.10 -10.47 0.68
CA CYS A 408 -17.94 -9.62 0.52
C CYS A 408 -17.13 -9.56 1.83
N PHE A 409 -15.90 -10.05 1.81
CA PHE A 409 -14.95 -9.98 2.91
C PHE A 409 -13.77 -9.06 2.53
N LEU A 410 -13.49 -8.09 3.37
CA LEU A 410 -12.38 -7.14 3.24
C LEU A 410 -11.32 -7.52 4.30
N PRO A 411 -10.28 -8.29 3.94
CA PRO A 411 -9.24 -8.65 4.89
C PRO A 411 -8.45 -7.41 5.33
N TYR A 412 -7.97 -7.37 6.58
CA TYR A 412 -7.17 -6.24 7.06
C TYR A 412 -5.89 -6.03 6.23
N ALA A 413 -5.35 -7.11 5.66
CA ALA A 413 -4.22 -7.04 4.72
C ALA A 413 -4.49 -6.15 3.51
N SER A 414 -5.73 -6.09 3.00
CA SER A 414 -6.12 -5.19 1.90
C SER A 414 -6.11 -3.70 2.27
N PHE A 415 -6.04 -3.42 3.58
CA PHE A 415 -5.85 -2.08 4.11
C PHE A 415 -4.40 -1.80 4.54
N GLY A 416 -3.45 -2.68 4.22
CA GLY A 416 -2.06 -2.57 4.66
C GLY A 416 -1.85 -2.84 6.15
N LEU A 417 -2.74 -3.62 6.76
CA LEU A 417 -2.62 -4.12 8.14
C LEU A 417 -2.38 -5.63 8.11
N PRO A 418 -1.61 -6.20 9.09
CA PRO A 418 -1.34 -7.64 9.14
C PRO A 418 -2.59 -8.45 9.45
#